data_88648ed49278e91f0b4b83fd51a71a80
#
_entry.id   88648ed49278e91f0b4b83fd51a71a80
#
_cell.length_a   1.000
_cell.length_b   1.000
_cell.length_c   1.000
_cell.angle_alpha   90.00
_cell.angle_beta   90.00
_cell.angle_gamma   90.00
#
_symmetry.space_group_name_H-M   'P 1'
#
loop_
_entity.id
_entity.type
_entity.pdbx_description
1 polymer ?
#
loop_
_entity_poly.entity_id
_entity_poly.type
_entity_poly.pdbx_seq_one_letter_code
_entity_poly.pdbx_strand_id
1 'polypeptide(L)'
;FKSFSMKQKSTLFLFFIISLIIANPFSKSYASDSHLTDLQKQMKLFPEFYKALEQKNQSLFEENIKLLSRIDPNSKSTEKRIIPVVVHVIHNFGSENVTDAQVHDAIAALNRNINGQDPKFVSRTPDVFAAVVGRPNIEFRLATKDPNGDPTSGINRIQSEMTQVTEPRDQVKTLSYWNSYQYLNIWVVKAL
;
A
#
# COMPACT_ATOMS: atom_id res chain seq x y z
N PHE A 1 -26.40 -3.57 -40.67
CA PHE A 1 -26.17 -3.43 -39.21
C PHE A 1 -25.22 -4.53 -38.75
N LYS A 2 -23.93 -4.22 -38.61
CA LYS A 2 -22.92 -5.16 -38.08
C LYS A 2 -22.92 -5.03 -36.55
N SER A 3 -23.24 -6.13 -35.85
CA SER A 3 -23.11 -6.29 -34.41
C SER A 3 -21.62 -6.15 -34.04
N PHE A 4 -21.29 -5.11 -33.35
CA PHE A 4 -19.93 -4.90 -32.79
C PHE A 4 -19.80 -5.72 -31.49
N SER A 5 -18.90 -6.69 -31.50
CA SER A 5 -18.70 -7.62 -30.39
C SER A 5 -18.31 -6.90 -29.11
N MET A 6 -19.04 -7.16 -28.01
CA MET A 6 -18.84 -6.56 -26.67
C MET A 6 -17.42 -6.79 -26.10
N LYS A 7 -16.65 -7.75 -26.60
CA LYS A 7 -15.25 -7.99 -26.20
C LYS A 7 -14.30 -6.85 -26.56
N GLN A 8 -14.55 -6.15 -27.66
CA GLN A 8 -13.69 -5.06 -28.13
C GLN A 8 -13.90 -3.75 -27.36
N LYS A 9 -15.07 -3.56 -26.74
CA LYS A 9 -15.38 -2.37 -25.93
C LYS A 9 -14.70 -2.38 -24.56
N SER A 10 -14.50 -3.55 -23.96
CA SER A 10 -13.87 -3.70 -22.64
C SER A 10 -12.37 -3.38 -22.68
N THR A 11 -11.66 -3.81 -23.73
CA THR A 11 -10.22 -3.54 -23.88
C THR A 11 -9.94 -2.06 -24.17
N LEU A 12 -10.81 -1.41 -24.97
CA LEU A 12 -10.68 0.03 -25.23
C LEU A 12 -10.94 0.87 -23.99
N PHE A 13 -11.89 0.44 -23.13
CA PHE A 13 -12.22 1.14 -21.89
C PHE A 13 -11.10 1.06 -20.86
N LEU A 14 -10.39 -0.06 -20.80
CA LEU A 14 -9.23 -0.23 -19.91
C LEU A 14 -8.03 0.65 -20.34
N PHE A 15 -7.77 0.75 -21.65
CA PHE A 15 -6.76 1.65 -22.19
C PHE A 15 -7.10 3.13 -21.94
N PHE A 16 -8.39 3.50 -21.98
CA PHE A 16 -8.83 4.88 -21.71
C PHE A 16 -8.65 5.27 -20.24
N ILE A 17 -8.87 4.32 -19.31
CA ILE A 17 -8.66 4.56 -17.87
C ILE A 17 -7.16 4.70 -17.54
N ILE A 18 -6.30 3.88 -18.13
CA ILE A 18 -4.84 3.98 -17.94
C ILE A 18 -4.29 5.26 -18.58
N SER A 19 -4.78 5.63 -19.76
CA SER A 19 -4.42 6.90 -20.42
C SER A 19 -4.93 8.12 -19.65
N LEU A 20 -6.10 8.03 -19.01
CA LEU A 20 -6.65 9.13 -18.21
C LEU A 20 -5.87 9.36 -16.90
N ILE A 21 -5.31 8.30 -16.31
CA ILE A 21 -4.45 8.41 -15.11
C ILE A 21 -3.12 9.09 -15.44
N ILE A 22 -2.58 8.87 -16.65
CA ILE A 22 -1.31 9.48 -17.09
C ILE A 22 -1.50 10.91 -17.60
N ALA A 23 -2.68 11.26 -18.14
CA ALA A 23 -2.97 12.55 -18.77
C ALA A 23 -3.91 13.46 -17.97
N ASN A 24 -4.26 13.10 -16.72
CA ASN A 24 -5.25 13.86 -15.97
C ASN A 24 -4.62 15.13 -15.35
N PRO A 25 -4.97 16.34 -15.82
CA PRO A 25 -4.50 17.58 -15.21
C PRO A 25 -4.98 17.78 -13.76
N PHE A 26 -5.94 16.96 -13.29
CA PHE A 26 -6.42 16.97 -11.91
C PHE A 26 -5.44 16.32 -10.92
N SER A 27 -4.47 15.53 -11.37
CA SER A 27 -3.42 14.99 -10.48
C SER A 27 -2.39 16.06 -10.03
N LYS A 28 -2.41 17.24 -10.64
CA LYS A 28 -1.52 18.35 -10.27
C LYS A 28 -1.92 19.09 -8.99
N SER A 29 -3.12 18.87 -8.43
CA SER A 29 -3.60 19.71 -7.33
C SER A 29 -3.47 19.10 -5.92
N TYR A 30 -2.99 17.85 -5.78
CA TYR A 30 -2.87 17.18 -4.49
C TYR A 30 -1.46 16.76 -4.06
N ALA A 31 -0.48 16.84 -4.96
CA ALA A 31 0.92 16.75 -4.55
C ALA A 31 1.39 18.16 -4.22
N SER A 32 1.65 18.47 -2.96
CA SER A 32 2.31 19.74 -2.60
C SER A 32 3.63 19.80 -3.35
N ASP A 33 3.96 20.95 -3.93
CA ASP A 33 5.22 21.17 -4.69
C ASP A 33 6.47 20.76 -3.89
N SER A 34 6.40 20.72 -2.56
CA SER A 34 7.45 20.27 -1.67
C SER A 34 7.77 18.77 -1.80
N HIS A 35 6.77 17.92 -2.00
CA HIS A 35 7.00 16.46 -2.12
C HIS A 35 7.62 16.09 -3.46
N LEU A 36 7.21 16.74 -4.54
CA LEU A 36 7.80 16.55 -5.87
C LEU A 36 9.26 17.04 -5.92
N THR A 37 9.58 18.14 -5.24
CA THR A 37 10.95 18.63 -5.16
C THR A 37 11.87 17.72 -4.36
N ASP A 38 11.39 17.07 -3.31
CA ASP A 38 12.17 16.12 -2.53
C ASP A 38 12.47 14.84 -3.31
N LEU A 39 11.47 14.27 -3.99
CA LEU A 39 11.68 13.11 -4.86
C LEU A 39 12.68 13.45 -5.99
N GLN A 40 12.56 14.60 -6.63
CA GLN A 40 13.49 15.04 -7.66
C GLN A 40 14.91 15.22 -7.13
N LYS A 41 15.09 15.73 -5.91
CA LYS A 41 16.39 15.82 -5.24
C LYS A 41 16.99 14.45 -5.00
N GLN A 42 16.20 13.52 -4.46
CA GLN A 42 16.63 12.15 -4.20
C GLN A 42 17.01 11.42 -5.49
N MET A 43 16.23 11.57 -6.56
CA MET A 43 16.56 11.01 -7.88
C MET A 43 17.89 11.52 -8.43
N LYS A 44 18.24 12.80 -8.18
CA LYS A 44 19.53 13.38 -8.56
C LYS A 44 20.69 12.87 -7.70
N LEU A 45 20.45 12.61 -6.41
CA LEU A 45 21.48 12.13 -5.48
C LEU A 45 21.79 10.64 -5.67
N PHE A 46 20.80 9.84 -6.09
CA PHE A 46 20.91 8.39 -6.22
C PHE A 46 20.38 7.88 -7.58
N PRO A 47 20.91 8.37 -8.73
CA PRO A 47 20.35 8.08 -10.05
C PRO A 47 20.32 6.59 -10.39
N GLU A 48 21.37 5.85 -10.05
CA GLU A 48 21.44 4.41 -10.34
C GLU A 48 20.44 3.60 -9.51
N PHE A 49 20.19 4.01 -8.27
CA PHE A 49 19.16 3.38 -7.43
C PHE A 49 17.77 3.55 -8.03
N TYR A 50 17.40 4.79 -8.44
CA TYR A 50 16.09 5.05 -9.02
C TYR A 50 15.92 4.40 -10.39
N LYS A 51 16.98 4.32 -11.19
CA LYS A 51 16.97 3.60 -12.46
C LYS A 51 16.75 2.09 -12.26
N ALA A 52 17.45 1.49 -11.28
CA ALA A 52 17.25 0.08 -10.94
C ALA A 52 15.84 -0.18 -10.40
N LEU A 53 15.29 0.74 -9.60
CA LEU A 53 13.92 0.66 -9.07
C LEU A 53 12.90 0.75 -10.20
N GLU A 54 13.08 1.65 -11.15
CA GLU A 54 12.20 1.80 -12.31
C GLU A 54 12.21 0.57 -13.21
N GLN A 55 13.40 0.04 -13.52
CA GLN A 55 13.54 -1.22 -14.27
C GLN A 55 12.85 -2.38 -13.58
N LYS A 56 12.99 -2.49 -12.25
CA LYS A 56 12.32 -3.52 -11.47
C LYS A 56 10.81 -3.34 -11.45
N ASN A 57 10.32 -2.11 -11.28
CA ASN A 57 8.90 -1.81 -11.33
C ASN A 57 8.31 -2.14 -12.70
N GLN A 58 9.04 -1.85 -13.78
CA GLN A 58 8.65 -2.19 -15.15
C GLN A 58 8.51 -3.72 -15.32
N SER A 59 9.50 -4.48 -14.89
CA SER A 59 9.46 -5.95 -14.99
C SER A 59 8.32 -6.56 -14.16
N LEU A 60 8.06 -6.03 -12.95
CA LEU A 60 6.93 -6.44 -12.11
C LEU A 60 5.59 -6.08 -12.74
N PHE A 61 5.50 -4.92 -13.38
CA PHE A 61 4.30 -4.50 -14.10
C PHE A 61 4.00 -5.45 -15.25
N GLU A 62 4.99 -5.79 -16.07
CA GLU A 62 4.84 -6.73 -17.19
C GLU A 62 4.44 -8.14 -16.72
N GLU A 63 5.07 -8.62 -15.64
CA GLU A 63 4.70 -9.91 -15.04
C GLU A 63 3.26 -9.88 -14.51
N ASN A 64 2.85 -8.80 -13.82
CA ASN A 64 1.50 -8.65 -13.32
C ASN A 64 0.47 -8.59 -14.46
N ILE A 65 0.74 -7.86 -15.55
CA ILE A 65 -0.14 -7.85 -16.74
C ILE A 65 -0.28 -9.26 -17.33
N LYS A 66 0.82 -10.02 -17.39
CA LYS A 66 0.79 -11.41 -17.87
C LYS A 66 -0.01 -12.32 -16.92
N LEU A 67 0.08 -12.11 -15.62
CA LEU A 67 -0.73 -12.83 -14.64
C LEU A 67 -2.21 -12.44 -14.76
N LEU A 68 -2.53 -11.16 -14.86
CA LEU A 68 -3.90 -10.66 -15.02
C LEU A 68 -4.56 -11.19 -16.29
N SER A 69 -3.80 -11.34 -17.39
CA SER A 69 -4.33 -11.90 -18.63
C SER A 69 -4.73 -13.38 -18.53
N ARG A 70 -4.24 -14.10 -17.52
CA ARG A 70 -4.55 -15.51 -17.23
C ARG A 70 -5.72 -15.66 -16.24
N ILE A 71 -6.12 -14.58 -15.58
CA ILE A 71 -7.23 -14.59 -14.62
C ILE A 71 -8.53 -14.50 -15.42
N ASP A 72 -9.41 -15.49 -15.26
CA ASP A 72 -10.79 -15.37 -15.71
C ASP A 72 -11.46 -14.21 -14.94
N PRO A 73 -11.91 -13.14 -15.61
CA PRO A 73 -12.55 -12.01 -14.94
C PRO A 73 -13.83 -12.39 -14.19
N ASN A 74 -14.39 -13.59 -14.47
CA ASN A 74 -15.55 -14.15 -13.77
C ASN A 74 -15.12 -15.08 -12.61
N SER A 75 -13.86 -15.46 -12.50
CA SER A 75 -13.38 -16.25 -11.37
C SER A 75 -13.31 -15.35 -10.14
N LYS A 76 -14.25 -15.50 -9.24
CA LYS A 76 -14.11 -14.94 -7.88
C LYS A 76 -13.07 -15.79 -7.17
N SER A 77 -11.85 -15.28 -7.03
CA SER A 77 -10.88 -15.93 -6.15
C SER A 77 -11.46 -15.99 -4.75
N THR A 78 -11.80 -17.18 -4.30
CA THR A 78 -12.25 -17.44 -2.92
C THR A 78 -11.07 -17.55 -1.98
N GLU A 79 -9.85 -17.58 -2.51
CA GLU A 79 -8.63 -17.74 -1.73
C GLU A 79 -8.31 -16.44 -0.97
N LYS A 80 -8.19 -16.57 0.35
CA LYS A 80 -7.81 -15.47 1.23
C LYS A 80 -6.31 -15.23 1.08
N ARG A 81 -5.92 -14.00 0.74
CA ARG A 81 -4.53 -13.57 0.65
C ARG A 81 -4.08 -12.97 1.97
N ILE A 82 -3.04 -13.55 2.57
CA ILE A 82 -2.46 -13.07 3.82
C ILE A 82 -1.27 -12.18 3.50
N ILE A 83 -1.27 -10.97 4.06
CA ILE A 83 -0.16 -10.01 3.97
C ILE A 83 0.48 -9.94 5.35
N PRO A 84 1.73 -10.42 5.51
CA PRO A 84 2.45 -10.29 6.77
C PRO A 84 2.78 -8.81 7.03
N VAL A 85 2.53 -8.36 8.27
CA VAL A 85 2.74 -6.98 8.70
C VAL A 85 3.74 -6.95 9.83
N VAL A 86 4.66 -5.99 9.80
CA VAL A 86 5.46 -5.60 10.94
C VAL A 86 5.15 -4.16 11.32
N VAL A 87 4.92 -3.92 12.61
CA VAL A 87 4.68 -2.58 13.15
C VAL A 87 5.91 -2.13 13.93
N HIS A 88 6.58 -1.10 13.43
CA HIS A 88 7.73 -0.46 14.09
C HIS A 88 7.21 0.69 14.94
N VAL A 89 7.20 0.52 16.26
CA VAL A 89 6.81 1.55 17.21
C VAL A 89 8.07 2.32 17.62
N ILE A 90 8.25 3.50 17.03
CA ILE A 90 9.39 4.39 17.34
C ILE A 90 8.92 5.36 18.42
N HIS A 91 9.52 5.30 19.60
CA HIS A 91 9.03 6.06 20.75
C HIS A 91 10.18 6.69 21.55
N ASN A 92 9.85 7.77 22.26
CA ASN A 92 10.70 8.33 23.29
C ASN A 92 9.90 8.46 24.61
N PHE A 93 9.30 7.33 25.02
CA PHE A 93 8.48 7.17 26.24
C PHE A 93 7.21 8.07 26.29
N GLY A 94 6.78 8.62 25.16
CA GLY A 94 5.56 9.41 25.05
C GLY A 94 4.32 8.58 24.68
N SER A 95 3.26 9.26 24.29
CA SER A 95 1.98 8.65 23.88
C SER A 95 2.07 7.83 22.58
N GLU A 96 3.10 8.02 21.81
CA GLU A 96 3.43 7.26 20.60
C GLU A 96 3.87 5.82 20.91
N ASN A 97 4.27 5.53 22.16
CA ASN A 97 4.55 4.18 22.61
C ASN A 97 3.26 3.39 22.83
N VAL A 98 2.50 3.21 21.75
CA VAL A 98 1.23 2.51 21.77
C VAL A 98 1.37 1.08 22.29
N THR A 99 0.34 0.59 23.00
CA THR A 99 0.35 -0.78 23.54
C THR A 99 0.17 -1.81 22.45
N ASP A 100 0.55 -3.08 22.70
CA ASP A 100 0.31 -4.18 21.77
C ASP A 100 -1.19 -4.36 21.48
N ALA A 101 -2.06 -4.15 22.49
CA ALA A 101 -3.50 -4.18 22.30
C ALA A 101 -3.98 -3.14 21.28
N GLN A 102 -3.45 -1.92 21.33
CA GLN A 102 -3.76 -0.87 20.34
C GLN A 102 -3.27 -1.25 18.93
N VAL A 103 -2.11 -1.88 18.82
CA VAL A 103 -1.61 -2.39 17.52
C VAL A 103 -2.55 -3.49 17.00
N HIS A 104 -2.93 -4.44 17.83
CA HIS A 104 -3.88 -5.50 17.44
C HIS A 104 -5.23 -4.92 17.00
N ASP A 105 -5.77 -3.94 17.72
CA ASP A 105 -7.01 -3.27 17.36
C ASP A 105 -6.91 -2.53 16.02
N ALA A 106 -5.77 -1.87 15.76
CA ALA A 106 -5.52 -1.19 14.50
C ALA A 106 -5.49 -2.17 13.31
N ILE A 107 -4.81 -3.31 13.47
CA ILE A 107 -4.79 -4.37 12.43
C ILE A 107 -6.19 -4.97 12.23
N ALA A 108 -6.95 -5.20 13.31
CA ALA A 108 -8.32 -5.68 13.20
C ALA A 108 -9.23 -4.67 12.49
N ALA A 109 -9.09 -3.37 12.78
CA ALA A 109 -9.82 -2.29 12.10
C ALA A 109 -9.45 -2.23 10.61
N LEU A 110 -8.16 -2.32 10.27
CA LEU A 110 -7.68 -2.36 8.90
C LEU A 110 -8.33 -3.53 8.12
N ASN A 111 -8.36 -4.72 8.71
CA ASN A 111 -8.98 -5.90 8.10
C ASN A 111 -10.49 -5.73 7.87
N ARG A 112 -11.21 -5.14 8.83
CA ARG A 112 -12.63 -4.83 8.67
C ARG A 112 -12.85 -3.83 7.53
N ASN A 113 -12.05 -2.79 7.48
CA ASN A 113 -12.20 -1.71 6.49
C ASN A 113 -11.91 -2.19 5.08
N ILE A 114 -10.80 -2.89 4.85
CA ILE A 114 -10.40 -3.34 3.50
C ILE A 114 -11.40 -4.35 2.93
N ASN A 115 -12.02 -5.17 3.78
CA ASN A 115 -13.00 -6.17 3.36
C ASN A 115 -14.45 -5.64 3.37
N GLY A 116 -14.65 -4.33 3.59
CA GLY A 116 -15.98 -3.72 3.59
C GLY A 116 -16.88 -4.21 4.73
N GLN A 117 -16.29 -4.63 5.85
CA GLN A 117 -16.99 -5.16 7.03
C GLN A 117 -17.26 -4.07 8.09
N ASP A 118 -16.77 -2.84 7.87
CA ASP A 118 -17.09 -1.71 8.74
C ASP A 118 -18.60 -1.38 8.60
N PRO A 119 -19.36 -1.30 9.69
CA PRO A 119 -20.79 -0.93 9.63
C PRO A 119 -21.06 0.39 8.93
N LYS A 120 -20.10 1.32 8.97
CA LYS A 120 -20.20 2.62 8.29
C LYS A 120 -19.82 2.56 6.80
N PHE A 121 -19.27 1.45 6.34
CA PHE A 121 -18.82 1.31 4.95
C PHE A 121 -19.99 1.48 3.97
N VAL A 122 -21.09 0.76 4.20
CA VAL A 122 -22.29 0.81 3.35
C VAL A 122 -22.89 2.20 3.33
N SER A 123 -23.01 2.85 4.50
CA SER A 123 -23.61 4.20 4.61
C SER A 123 -22.75 5.32 4.02
N ARG A 124 -21.45 5.10 3.84
CA ARG A 124 -20.51 6.08 3.26
C ARG A 124 -20.28 5.84 1.76
N THR A 125 -20.67 4.69 1.24
CA THR A 125 -20.51 4.38 -0.18
C THR A 125 -21.67 5.00 -0.94
N PRO A 126 -21.47 5.98 -1.83
CA PRO A 126 -22.51 6.50 -2.69
C PRO A 126 -23.13 5.39 -3.54
N ASP A 127 -24.45 5.42 -3.75
CA ASP A 127 -25.19 4.39 -4.46
C ASP A 127 -24.63 4.09 -5.86
N VAL A 128 -24.11 5.11 -6.54
CA VAL A 128 -23.48 4.99 -7.86
C VAL A 128 -22.26 4.05 -7.85
N PHE A 129 -21.59 3.89 -6.72
CA PHE A 129 -20.42 3.02 -6.58
C PHE A 129 -20.74 1.67 -5.91
N ALA A 130 -21.94 1.50 -5.37
CA ALA A 130 -22.31 0.30 -4.61
C ALA A 130 -22.13 -1.01 -5.42
N ALA A 131 -22.42 -0.96 -6.73
CA ALA A 131 -22.28 -2.12 -7.62
C ALA A 131 -20.84 -2.48 -7.99
N VAL A 132 -19.88 -1.56 -7.80
CA VAL A 132 -18.48 -1.72 -8.21
C VAL A 132 -17.50 -1.77 -7.03
N VAL A 133 -18.02 -1.76 -5.82
CA VAL A 133 -17.20 -1.87 -4.60
C VAL A 133 -16.44 -3.18 -4.57
N GLY A 134 -15.10 -3.09 -4.55
CA GLY A 134 -14.22 -4.23 -4.41
C GLY A 134 -14.15 -4.75 -2.97
N ARG A 135 -14.12 -6.09 -2.83
CA ARG A 135 -13.81 -6.78 -1.57
C ARG A 135 -12.69 -7.77 -1.84
N PRO A 136 -11.42 -7.37 -1.62
CA PRO A 136 -10.27 -8.09 -2.15
C PRO A 136 -9.96 -9.40 -1.42
N ASN A 137 -10.69 -9.76 -0.35
CA ASN A 137 -10.44 -10.95 0.48
C ASN A 137 -8.98 -11.02 0.98
N ILE A 138 -8.47 -9.88 1.46
CA ILE A 138 -7.12 -9.73 2.00
C ILE A 138 -7.19 -9.75 3.53
N GLU A 139 -6.24 -10.41 4.17
CA GLU A 139 -6.02 -10.36 5.60
C GLU A 139 -4.61 -9.83 5.90
N PHE A 140 -4.54 -8.72 6.63
CA PHE A 140 -3.30 -8.26 7.24
C PHE A 140 -3.09 -8.99 8.55
N ARG A 141 -1.94 -9.63 8.72
CA ARG A 141 -1.62 -10.41 9.91
C ARG A 141 -0.23 -10.01 10.41
N LEU A 142 -0.12 -9.74 11.71
CA LEU A 142 1.20 -9.51 12.31
C LEU A 142 2.12 -10.69 12.02
N ALA A 143 3.36 -10.40 11.63
CA ALA A 143 4.36 -11.40 11.32
C ALA A 143 4.67 -12.26 12.55
N THR A 144 4.77 -13.55 12.34
CA THR A 144 5.14 -14.52 13.38
C THR A 144 6.60 -14.96 13.28
N LYS A 145 7.27 -14.61 12.19
CA LYS A 145 8.70 -14.79 11.96
C LYS A 145 9.31 -13.49 11.48
N ASP A 146 10.49 -13.18 11.96
CA ASP A 146 11.29 -12.05 11.51
C ASP A 146 12.06 -12.39 10.20
N PRO A 147 12.83 -11.43 9.61
CA PRO A 147 13.58 -11.69 8.38
C PRO A 147 14.66 -12.78 8.49
N ASN A 148 15.10 -13.13 9.71
CA ASN A 148 16.06 -14.22 9.97
C ASN A 148 15.35 -15.58 10.16
N GLY A 149 14.01 -15.57 10.27
CA GLY A 149 13.20 -16.76 10.52
C GLY A 149 12.90 -17.00 12.01
N ASP A 150 13.35 -16.12 12.91
CA ASP A 150 13.13 -16.23 14.34
C ASP A 150 11.68 -15.84 14.73
N PRO A 151 11.12 -16.44 15.80
CA PRO A 151 9.79 -16.09 16.29
C PRO A 151 9.68 -14.62 16.70
N THR A 152 8.57 -13.97 16.33
CA THR A 152 8.30 -12.57 16.65
C THR A 152 6.81 -12.34 16.89
N SER A 153 6.48 -11.25 17.60
CA SER A 153 5.10 -10.74 17.71
C SER A 153 4.67 -9.91 16.50
N GLY A 154 5.60 -9.57 15.59
CA GLY A 154 5.36 -8.61 14.51
C GLY A 154 5.31 -7.15 14.98
N ILE A 155 5.61 -6.88 16.25
CA ILE A 155 5.69 -5.54 16.84
C ILE A 155 7.13 -5.29 17.27
N ASN A 156 7.79 -4.35 16.60
CA ASN A 156 9.18 -3.99 16.87
C ASN A 156 9.24 -2.61 17.54
N ARG A 157 9.74 -2.54 18.77
CA ARG A 157 9.81 -1.29 19.55
C ARG A 157 11.21 -0.75 19.56
N ILE A 158 11.36 0.53 19.21
CA ILE A 158 12.66 1.20 19.12
C ILE A 158 12.56 2.54 19.83
N GLN A 159 13.43 2.71 20.84
CA GLN A 159 13.57 4.01 21.48
C GLN A 159 14.42 4.93 20.61
N SER A 160 13.87 6.07 20.21
CA SER A 160 14.58 7.10 19.46
C SER A 160 13.86 8.44 19.52
N GLU A 161 14.63 9.51 19.57
CA GLU A 161 14.12 10.88 19.43
C GLU A 161 13.58 11.16 18.03
N MET A 162 13.95 10.36 17.03
CA MET A 162 13.42 10.45 15.66
C MET A 162 11.92 10.22 15.55
N THR A 163 11.26 9.82 16.64
CA THR A 163 9.78 9.79 16.69
C THR A 163 9.13 11.17 16.46
N GLN A 164 9.90 12.25 16.53
CA GLN A 164 9.44 13.64 16.31
C GLN A 164 10.18 14.31 15.13
N VAL A 165 10.93 13.58 14.33
CA VAL A 165 11.66 14.15 13.19
C VAL A 165 10.71 14.40 12.04
N THR A 166 10.67 15.64 11.59
CA THR A 166 9.80 16.08 10.51
C THR A 166 10.48 16.06 9.14
N GLU A 167 11.82 16.20 9.08
CA GLU A 167 12.56 16.23 7.83
C GLU A 167 13.97 15.62 7.98
N PRO A 168 14.42 14.77 7.07
CA PRO A 168 13.64 14.08 6.03
C PRO A 168 12.75 12.98 6.64
N ARG A 169 11.48 12.92 6.24
CA ARG A 169 10.47 12.00 6.81
C ARG A 169 10.86 10.53 6.74
N ASP A 170 11.65 10.16 5.75
CA ASP A 170 12.09 8.77 5.55
C ASP A 170 13.23 8.35 6.48
N GLN A 171 13.87 9.28 7.18
CA GLN A 171 14.99 8.96 8.05
C GLN A 171 14.60 7.99 9.19
N VAL A 172 13.39 8.11 9.71
CA VAL A 172 12.87 7.19 10.74
C VAL A 172 12.87 5.74 10.28
N LYS A 173 12.73 5.48 8.98
CA LYS A 173 12.72 4.13 8.40
C LYS A 173 14.09 3.47 8.46
N THR A 174 15.18 4.24 8.60
CA THR A 174 16.54 3.69 8.74
C THR A 174 16.78 3.01 10.08
N LEU A 175 15.96 3.33 11.10
CA LEU A 175 16.07 2.72 12.43
C LEU A 175 15.63 1.25 12.40
N SER A 176 14.67 0.90 11.57
CA SER A 176 14.21 -0.46 11.40
C SER A 176 13.42 -0.59 10.10
N TYR A 177 13.77 -1.60 9.32
CA TYR A 177 13.14 -1.92 8.06
C TYR A 177 13.23 -3.43 7.80
N TRP A 178 12.10 -4.05 7.50
CA TRP A 178 12.05 -5.43 7.05
C TRP A 178 11.79 -5.49 5.54
N ASN A 179 12.29 -6.50 4.88
CA ASN A 179 12.20 -6.63 3.42
C ASN A 179 10.74 -6.46 2.93
N SER A 180 10.48 -5.37 2.20
CA SER A 180 9.13 -5.02 1.71
C SER A 180 8.54 -5.97 0.68
N TYR A 181 9.33 -6.91 0.15
CA TYR A 181 8.79 -8.00 -0.67
C TYR A 181 8.12 -9.11 0.14
N GLN A 182 8.41 -9.15 1.44
CA GLN A 182 7.89 -10.17 2.34
C GLN A 182 6.96 -9.59 3.41
N TYR A 183 7.13 -8.32 3.78
CA TYR A 183 6.43 -7.70 4.88
C TYR A 183 5.90 -6.32 4.50
N LEU A 184 4.68 -6.02 4.92
CA LEU A 184 4.20 -4.65 4.98
C LEU A 184 4.77 -4.00 6.25
N ASN A 185 5.62 -2.99 6.07
CA ASN A 185 6.19 -2.22 7.17
C ASN A 185 5.27 -1.03 7.51
N ILE A 186 4.91 -0.88 8.77
CA ILE A 186 4.13 0.24 9.31
C ILE A 186 4.95 0.90 10.42
N TRP A 187 5.17 2.21 10.35
CA TRP A 187 5.85 2.97 11.40
C TRP A 187 4.85 3.79 12.19
N VAL A 188 4.90 3.65 13.51
CA VAL A 188 4.16 4.47 14.47
C VAL A 188 5.15 5.45 15.07
N VAL A 189 4.87 6.74 14.92
CA VAL A 189 5.70 7.86 15.38
C VAL A 189 4.81 8.93 15.99
N LYS A 190 5.41 9.85 16.75
CA LYS A 190 4.67 10.95 17.40
C LYS A 190 4.24 12.03 16.39
N ALA A 191 5.13 12.40 15.49
CA ALA A 191 4.90 13.39 14.44
C ALA A 191 5.81 13.14 13.25
N LEU A 192 5.33 13.49 12.05
CA LEU A 192 6.05 13.48 10.78
C LEU A 192 5.95 14.85 10.13
#